data_e637bf2a76a7c6b03da9a147b55ada85
#
_entry.id   e637bf2a76a7c6b03da9a147b55ada85
#
_cell.length_a   1.000
_cell.length_b   1.000
_cell.length_c   1.000
_cell.angle_alpha   90.00
_cell.angle_beta   90.00
_cell.angle_gamma   90.00
#
_symmetry.space_group_name_H-M   'P 1'
#
loop_
_entity.id
_entity.type
_entity.pdbx_description
1 polymer ?
#
loop_
_entity_poly.entity_id
_entity_poly.type
_entity_poly.pdbx_seq_one_letter_code
_entity_poly.pdbx_strand_id
1 'polypeptide(L)'
;ISKICEYGSVNVDGLYGIQSFETVHQMVSRVYGRLHKSVKEIDIFKALFPGGSITGAPKEKSMEIIDSLEGYQRGVYTGSLGFIQPNGDMDFNIAIRTMTIQNNMGIYPVGGGIVWDSDSLEEWQEAQQKGAILKPFCHEFQPQSIDNKNKNLISNH
;
A
#
# COMPACT_ATOMS: atom_id res chain seq x y z
N ILE A 1 10.86 4.13 -10.68
CA ILE A 1 10.52 4.31 -12.10
C ILE A 1 11.77 4.50 -12.97
N SER A 2 12.80 5.23 -12.51
CA SER A 2 14.02 5.52 -13.29
C SER A 2 14.76 4.26 -13.81
N LYS A 3 14.68 3.13 -13.12
CA LYS A 3 15.32 1.86 -13.53
C LYS A 3 14.74 1.25 -14.81
N ILE A 4 13.55 1.65 -15.20
CA ILE A 4 12.83 1.10 -16.37
C ILE A 4 12.53 2.14 -17.43
N CYS A 5 12.86 3.41 -17.18
CA CYS A 5 12.63 4.51 -18.10
C CYS A 5 13.90 4.93 -18.83
N GLU A 6 13.74 5.48 -20.03
CA GLU A 6 14.83 6.10 -20.80
C GLU A 6 15.50 7.19 -19.98
N TYR A 7 16.83 7.30 -20.09
CA TYR A 7 17.60 8.30 -19.35
C TYR A 7 17.09 9.72 -19.68
N GLY A 8 16.89 10.53 -18.64
CA GLY A 8 16.40 11.92 -18.77
C GLY A 8 14.92 12.05 -19.11
N SER A 9 14.15 10.94 -19.25
CA SER A 9 12.72 11.00 -19.55
C SER A 9 11.82 11.09 -18.31
N VAL A 10 12.37 10.84 -17.13
CA VAL A 10 11.59 10.88 -15.89
C VAL A 10 11.38 12.33 -15.46
N ASN A 11 10.12 12.69 -15.27
CA ASN A 11 9.71 14.02 -14.85
C ASN A 11 8.74 13.94 -13.67
N VAL A 12 8.65 15.02 -12.92
CA VAL A 12 7.70 15.18 -11.82
C VAL A 12 6.82 16.39 -12.12
N ASP A 13 5.52 16.21 -12.01
CA ASP A 13 4.53 17.25 -12.18
C ASP A 13 3.75 17.43 -10.88
N GLY A 14 3.50 18.67 -10.50
CA GLY A 14 2.77 19.01 -9.28
C GLY A 14 3.46 18.50 -8.00
N LEU A 15 4.78 18.69 -7.89
CA LEU A 15 5.54 18.27 -6.71
C LEU A 15 4.90 18.83 -5.42
N TYR A 16 4.51 17.93 -4.51
CA TYR A 16 3.83 18.23 -3.25
C TYR A 16 2.54 19.06 -3.40
N GLY A 17 1.85 18.93 -4.54
CA GLY A 17 0.57 19.60 -4.78
C GLY A 17 -0.50 19.11 -3.78
N ILE A 18 -1.20 20.07 -3.15
CA ILE A 18 -2.28 19.72 -2.21
C ILE A 18 -3.59 19.66 -2.96
N GLN A 19 -4.24 18.50 -2.88
CA GLN A 19 -5.61 18.31 -3.33
C GLN A 19 -6.55 18.33 -2.10
N SER A 20 -7.53 19.21 -2.14
CA SER A 20 -8.50 19.36 -1.06
C SER A 20 -9.81 18.70 -1.41
N PHE A 21 -10.29 17.83 -0.55
CA PHE A 21 -11.61 17.20 -0.57
C PHE A 21 -12.41 17.69 0.63
N GLU A 22 -13.70 17.44 0.69
CA GLU A 22 -14.55 17.90 1.79
C GLU A 22 -14.07 17.48 3.19
N THR A 23 -13.47 16.30 3.28
CA THR A 23 -13.09 15.69 4.58
C THR A 23 -11.60 15.50 4.76
N VAL A 24 -10.78 15.74 3.71
CA VAL A 24 -9.34 15.44 3.75
C VAL A 24 -8.56 16.31 2.78
N HIS A 25 -7.35 16.69 3.19
CA HIS A 25 -6.34 17.26 2.31
C HIS A 25 -5.29 16.21 2.01
N GLN A 26 -4.98 16.03 0.74
CA GLN A 26 -4.02 15.02 0.30
C GLN A 26 -2.89 15.65 -0.49
N MET A 27 -1.65 15.33 -0.12
CA MET A 27 -0.47 15.75 -0.85
C MET A 27 -0.19 14.76 -1.99
N VAL A 28 -0.12 15.25 -3.22
CA VAL A 28 0.03 14.44 -4.42
C VAL A 28 1.19 14.95 -5.26
N SER A 29 1.94 14.04 -5.84
CA SER A 29 2.93 14.32 -6.88
C SER A 29 2.78 13.30 -8.00
N ARG A 30 2.81 13.76 -9.24
CA ARG A 30 2.78 12.88 -10.41
C ARG A 30 4.19 12.65 -10.93
N VAL A 31 4.62 11.41 -11.00
CA VAL A 31 5.90 11.03 -11.60
C VAL A 31 5.62 10.21 -12.85
N TYR A 32 6.23 10.58 -13.96
CA TYR A 32 6.06 9.90 -15.24
C TYR A 32 7.38 9.82 -16.02
N GLY A 33 7.44 8.91 -16.98
CA GLY A 33 8.62 8.73 -17.82
C GLY A 33 8.31 7.83 -19.02
N ARG A 34 9.22 7.82 -19.98
CA ARG A 34 9.15 6.95 -21.16
C ARG A 34 9.86 5.65 -20.87
N LEU A 35 9.15 4.53 -21.02
CA LEU A 35 9.73 3.20 -20.82
C LEU A 35 10.77 2.87 -21.88
N HIS A 36 11.82 2.15 -21.50
CA HIS A 36 12.72 1.52 -22.46
C HIS A 36 11.96 0.50 -23.31
N LYS A 37 12.29 0.43 -24.60
CA LYS A 37 11.64 -0.49 -25.54
C LYS A 37 11.78 -1.97 -25.18
N SER A 38 12.76 -2.33 -24.35
CA SER A 38 13.02 -3.70 -23.89
C SER A 38 12.22 -4.08 -22.64
N VAL A 39 11.54 -3.13 -22.00
CA VAL A 39 10.79 -3.36 -20.77
C VAL A 39 9.48 -4.07 -21.09
N LYS A 40 9.24 -5.17 -20.40
CA LYS A 40 7.99 -5.94 -20.43
C LYS A 40 7.11 -5.56 -19.25
N GLU A 41 5.83 -5.91 -19.34
CA GLU A 41 4.85 -5.64 -18.29
C GLU A 41 5.31 -6.14 -16.92
N ILE A 42 5.89 -7.35 -16.88
CA ILE A 42 6.40 -7.93 -15.62
C ILE A 42 7.56 -7.11 -15.00
N ASP A 43 8.36 -6.46 -15.83
CA ASP A 43 9.46 -5.64 -15.35
C ASP A 43 8.94 -4.35 -14.70
N ILE A 44 7.82 -3.82 -15.19
CA ILE A 44 7.13 -2.68 -14.59
C ILE A 44 6.69 -3.05 -13.18
N PHE A 45 6.02 -4.21 -13.01
CA PHE A 45 5.60 -4.69 -11.68
C PHE A 45 6.77 -4.87 -10.73
N LYS A 46 7.84 -5.54 -11.15
CA LYS A 46 9.04 -5.74 -10.34
C LYS A 46 9.70 -4.43 -9.91
N ALA A 47 9.66 -3.41 -10.76
CA ALA A 47 10.25 -2.11 -10.46
C ALA A 47 9.39 -1.25 -9.54
N LEU A 48 8.07 -1.29 -9.69
CA LEU A 48 7.15 -0.40 -9.00
C LEU A 48 6.56 -1.02 -7.73
N PHE A 49 6.31 -2.32 -7.71
CA PHE A 49 5.66 -2.99 -6.59
C PHE A 49 6.61 -3.86 -5.76
N PRO A 50 6.35 -3.98 -4.44
CA PRO A 50 5.48 -3.07 -3.69
C PRO A 50 6.00 -1.64 -3.71
N GLY A 51 5.10 -0.67 -3.60
CA GLY A 51 5.44 0.75 -3.64
C GLY A 51 6.38 1.17 -2.51
N GLY A 52 7.34 2.06 -2.80
CA GLY A 52 8.27 2.56 -1.80
C GLY A 52 7.61 3.32 -0.64
N SER A 53 6.48 3.98 -0.90
CA SER A 53 5.65 4.64 0.13
C SER A 53 4.97 3.65 1.09
N ILE A 54 4.90 2.37 0.72
CA ILE A 54 4.28 1.30 1.51
C ILE A 54 5.33 0.49 2.28
N THR A 55 6.53 0.39 1.73
CA THR A 55 7.59 -0.44 2.30
C THR A 55 8.68 0.39 2.96
N GLY A 56 9.14 1.42 2.30
CA GLY A 56 10.24 2.28 2.75
C GLY A 56 11.43 2.27 1.79
N ALA A 57 12.49 2.95 2.20
CA ALA A 57 13.74 3.05 1.45
C ALA A 57 14.94 2.81 2.39
N PRO A 58 15.87 1.92 2.03
CA PRO A 58 15.93 1.06 0.84
C PRO A 58 14.85 -0.04 0.85
N LYS A 59 14.19 -0.29 -0.30
CA LYS A 59 13.01 -1.17 -0.37
C LYS A 59 13.26 -2.57 0.18
N GLU A 60 14.31 -3.24 -0.28
CA GLU A 60 14.63 -4.62 0.11
C GLU A 60 14.82 -4.73 1.64
N LYS A 61 15.60 -3.82 2.21
CA LYS A 61 15.86 -3.82 3.66
C LYS A 61 14.61 -3.53 4.49
N SER A 62 13.77 -2.61 4.02
CA SER A 62 12.50 -2.33 4.68
C SER A 62 11.56 -3.52 4.63
N MET A 63 11.51 -4.25 3.51
CA MET A 63 10.71 -5.47 3.37
C MET A 63 11.19 -6.59 4.31
N GLU A 64 12.51 -6.80 4.46
CA GLU A 64 13.07 -7.76 5.42
C GLU A 64 12.66 -7.43 6.86
N ILE A 65 12.71 -6.14 7.23
CA ILE A 65 12.31 -5.69 8.57
C ILE A 65 10.81 -5.93 8.79
N ILE A 66 9.98 -5.55 7.83
CA ILE A 66 8.52 -5.76 7.89
C ILE A 66 8.22 -7.25 8.07
N ASP A 67 8.83 -8.13 7.26
CA ASP A 67 8.64 -9.58 7.35
C ASP A 67 9.07 -10.15 8.71
N SER A 68 10.12 -9.60 9.29
CA SER A 68 10.60 -10.02 10.60
C SER A 68 9.71 -9.57 11.77
N LEU A 69 9.03 -8.43 11.63
CA LEU A 69 8.21 -7.82 12.68
C LEU A 69 6.74 -8.22 12.58
N GLU A 70 6.21 -8.30 11.38
CA GLU A 70 4.82 -8.69 11.16
C GLU A 70 4.71 -10.21 11.14
N GLY A 71 4.18 -10.81 12.17
CA GLY A 71 4.04 -12.25 12.28
C GLY A 71 2.94 -12.87 11.39
N TYR A 72 2.51 -12.22 10.30
CA TYR A 72 1.44 -12.65 9.41
C TYR A 72 1.73 -12.26 7.95
N GLN A 73 1.02 -12.88 7.02
CA GLN A 73 1.08 -12.51 5.61
C GLN A 73 0.04 -11.42 5.30
N ARG A 74 0.48 -10.35 4.67
CA ARG A 74 -0.40 -9.22 4.30
C ARG A 74 -1.47 -9.57 3.26
N GLY A 75 -1.28 -10.64 2.49
CA GLY A 75 -2.18 -11.04 1.42
C GLY A 75 -2.31 -9.94 0.36
N VAL A 76 -3.54 -9.53 0.07
CA VAL A 76 -3.84 -8.46 -0.90
C VAL A 76 -3.42 -7.09 -0.38
N TYR A 77 -3.42 -6.89 0.94
CA TYR A 77 -3.09 -5.61 1.56
C TYR A 77 -1.68 -5.14 1.17
N THR A 78 -1.56 -3.91 0.74
CA THR A 78 -0.33 -3.28 0.22
C THR A 78 0.20 -3.86 -1.10
N GLY A 79 -0.50 -4.83 -1.67
CA GLY A 79 -0.30 -5.29 -3.03
C GLY A 79 -0.90 -4.34 -4.06
N SER A 80 -1.37 -4.88 -5.17
CA SER A 80 -1.92 -4.10 -6.27
C SER A 80 -3.14 -4.78 -6.87
N LEU A 81 -4.14 -3.99 -7.21
CA LEU A 81 -5.32 -4.42 -7.93
C LEU A 81 -5.48 -3.55 -9.18
N GLY A 82 -5.80 -4.15 -10.32
CA GLY A 82 -5.98 -3.41 -11.54
C GLY A 82 -6.31 -4.30 -12.73
N PHE A 83 -6.18 -3.74 -13.91
CA PHE A 83 -6.47 -4.44 -15.16
C PHE A 83 -5.46 -4.07 -16.25
N ILE A 84 -5.35 -4.94 -17.23
CA ILE A 84 -4.59 -4.74 -18.45
C ILE A 84 -5.58 -4.85 -19.62
N GLN A 85 -5.60 -3.83 -20.47
CA GLN A 85 -6.46 -3.79 -21.64
C GLN A 85 -5.82 -4.55 -22.82
N PRO A 86 -6.61 -4.96 -23.83
CA PRO A 86 -6.08 -5.65 -25.00
C PRO A 86 -5.08 -4.85 -25.83
N ASN A 87 -5.10 -3.51 -25.74
CA ASN A 87 -4.13 -2.62 -26.38
C ASN A 87 -2.82 -2.47 -25.60
N GLY A 88 -2.71 -3.11 -24.41
CA GLY A 88 -1.56 -3.03 -23.54
C GLY A 88 -1.60 -1.93 -22.49
N ASP A 89 -2.63 -1.06 -22.51
CA ASP A 89 -2.81 -0.08 -21.44
C ASP A 89 -3.13 -0.78 -20.12
N MET A 90 -2.61 -0.27 -19.02
CA MET A 90 -2.83 -0.84 -17.71
C MET A 90 -3.04 0.24 -16.66
N ASP A 91 -3.91 -0.07 -15.71
CA ASP A 91 -4.22 0.79 -14.57
C ASP A 91 -4.25 -0.07 -13.30
N PHE A 92 -3.47 0.34 -12.31
CA PHE A 92 -3.32 -0.39 -11.04
C PHE A 92 -3.28 0.58 -9.88
N ASN A 93 -4.03 0.26 -8.84
CA ASN A 93 -3.93 0.97 -7.57
C ASN A 93 -3.09 0.17 -6.57
N ILE A 94 -2.71 0.83 -5.47
CA ILE A 94 -2.20 0.14 -4.29
C ILE A 94 -3.40 -0.35 -3.48
N ALA A 95 -3.40 -1.62 -3.08
CA ALA A 95 -4.47 -2.23 -2.29
C ALA A 95 -4.38 -1.81 -0.81
N ILE A 96 -4.60 -0.54 -0.54
CA ILE A 96 -4.85 0.03 0.79
C ILE A 96 -6.33 0.41 0.90
N ARG A 97 -6.85 0.58 2.11
CA ARG A 97 -8.28 0.85 2.33
C ARG A 97 -9.18 -0.21 1.68
N THR A 98 -8.68 -1.44 1.65
CA THR A 98 -9.29 -2.58 0.99
C THR A 98 -9.65 -3.64 2.03
N MET A 99 -10.88 -4.13 1.96
CA MET A 99 -11.38 -5.20 2.82
C MET A 99 -11.36 -6.52 2.05
N THR A 100 -10.86 -7.57 2.70
CA THR A 100 -11.02 -8.94 2.23
C THR A 100 -12.15 -9.60 3.01
N ILE A 101 -13.14 -10.16 2.32
CA ILE A 101 -14.26 -10.86 2.97
C ILE A 101 -14.15 -12.34 2.62
N GLN A 102 -14.10 -13.18 3.65
CA GLN A 102 -14.05 -14.63 3.52
C GLN A 102 -14.80 -15.30 4.67
N ASN A 103 -15.61 -16.31 4.38
CA ASN A 103 -16.37 -17.06 5.39
C ASN A 103 -17.17 -16.16 6.36
N ASN A 104 -17.86 -15.16 5.84
CA ASN A 104 -18.61 -14.16 6.61
C ASN A 104 -17.77 -13.28 7.55
N MET A 105 -16.44 -13.29 7.40
CA MET A 105 -15.53 -12.47 8.16
C MET A 105 -14.86 -11.44 7.23
N GLY A 106 -14.88 -10.17 7.63
CA GLY A 106 -14.18 -9.10 6.94
C GLY A 106 -12.88 -8.75 7.63
N ILE A 107 -11.78 -8.72 6.88
CA ILE A 107 -10.47 -8.24 7.35
C ILE A 107 -10.14 -6.97 6.60
N TYR A 108 -9.95 -5.88 7.35
CA TYR A 108 -9.59 -4.57 6.82
C TYR A 108 -8.30 -4.09 7.46
N PRO A 109 -7.15 -4.38 6.83
CA PRO A 109 -5.86 -4.01 7.37
C PRO A 109 -5.65 -2.50 7.30
N VAL A 110 -5.05 -1.95 8.35
CA VAL A 110 -4.66 -0.54 8.44
C VAL A 110 -3.25 -0.43 8.99
N GLY A 111 -2.57 0.66 8.65
CA GLY A 111 -1.22 0.94 9.13
C GLY A 111 -0.78 2.35 8.78
N GLY A 112 0.40 2.73 9.24
CA GLY A 112 1.04 4.02 9.01
C GLY A 112 2.43 3.86 8.42
N GLY A 113 3.03 4.98 8.01
CA GLY A 113 4.42 5.05 7.59
C GLY A 113 5.28 5.49 8.77
N ILE A 114 6.10 4.58 9.28
CA ILE A 114 6.98 4.87 10.42
C ILE A 114 8.25 5.55 9.92
N VAL A 115 8.57 6.69 10.48
CA VAL A 115 9.79 7.47 10.21
C VAL A 115 10.55 7.70 11.53
N TRP A 116 11.75 8.29 11.42
CA TRP A 116 12.62 8.49 12.58
C TRP A 116 11.96 9.31 13.70
N ASP A 117 11.17 10.31 13.37
CA ASP A 117 10.51 11.20 14.30
C ASP A 117 9.11 10.72 14.73
N SER A 118 8.67 9.52 14.30
CA SER A 118 7.36 8.97 14.66
C SER A 118 7.27 8.66 16.14
N ASP A 119 6.17 9.11 16.76
CA ASP A 119 5.77 8.66 18.09
C ASP A 119 4.87 7.42 17.99
N SER A 120 5.17 6.39 18.75
CA SER A 120 4.46 5.10 18.66
C SER A 120 2.98 5.20 19.03
N LEU A 121 2.60 6.08 19.95
CA LEU A 121 1.21 6.27 20.35
C LEU A 121 0.42 7.04 19.28
N GLU A 122 1.03 8.06 18.68
CA GLU A 122 0.42 8.84 17.61
C GLU A 122 0.19 7.96 16.37
N GLU A 123 1.18 7.16 15.97
CA GLU A 123 1.05 6.21 14.85
C GLU A 123 -0.05 5.16 15.11
N TRP A 124 -0.15 4.66 16.33
CA TRP A 124 -1.20 3.74 16.71
C TRP A 124 -2.58 4.40 16.64
N GLN A 125 -2.71 5.64 17.12
CA GLN A 125 -3.97 6.39 17.03
C GLN A 125 -4.37 6.67 15.58
N GLU A 126 -3.40 7.02 14.73
CA GLU A 126 -3.63 7.19 13.30
C GLU A 126 -4.14 5.89 12.65
N ALA A 127 -3.52 4.76 12.94
CA ALA A 127 -3.97 3.47 12.44
C ALA A 127 -5.42 3.16 12.88
N GLN A 128 -5.76 3.43 14.14
CA GLN A 128 -7.13 3.26 14.65
C GLN A 128 -8.14 4.19 13.94
N GLN A 129 -7.77 5.45 13.70
CA GLN A 129 -8.61 6.39 12.96
C GLN A 129 -8.87 5.90 11.53
N LYS A 130 -7.87 5.34 10.86
CA LYS A 130 -8.03 4.74 9.52
C LYS A 130 -9.04 3.57 9.52
N GLY A 131 -9.10 2.79 10.61
CA GLY A 131 -10.07 1.72 10.79
C GLY A 131 -11.47 2.20 11.17
N ALA A 132 -11.60 3.39 11.73
CA ALA A 132 -12.86 3.92 12.25
C ALA A 132 -13.96 4.10 11.19
N ILE A 133 -13.59 4.17 9.91
CA ILE A 133 -14.53 4.23 8.77
C ILE A 133 -15.51 3.05 8.75
N LEU A 134 -15.14 1.92 9.35
CA LEU A 134 -15.98 0.72 9.39
C LEU A 134 -17.01 0.72 10.52
N LYS A 135 -16.83 1.56 11.55
CA LYS A 135 -17.71 1.58 12.74
C LYS A 135 -19.19 1.70 12.42
N PRO A 136 -19.63 2.54 11.44
CA PRO A 136 -21.05 2.65 11.11
C PRO A 136 -21.65 1.41 10.44
N PHE A 137 -20.81 0.53 9.90
CA PHE A 137 -21.21 -0.63 9.09
C PHE A 137 -21.08 -1.97 9.82
N CYS A 138 -20.40 -1.98 10.97
CA CYS A 138 -20.12 -3.21 11.71
C CYS A 138 -20.77 -3.16 13.08
N HIS A 139 -21.74 -4.05 13.34
CA HIS A 139 -22.38 -4.19 14.66
C HIS A 139 -21.40 -4.69 15.73
N GLU A 140 -20.36 -5.40 15.33
CA GLU A 140 -19.29 -5.93 16.18
C GLU A 140 -17.91 -5.58 15.60
N PHE A 141 -17.55 -4.32 15.66
CA PHE A 141 -16.20 -3.91 15.29
C PHE A 141 -15.26 -4.13 16.48
N GLN A 142 -14.37 -5.10 16.36
CA GLN A 142 -13.28 -5.32 17.30
C GLN A 142 -11.95 -5.03 16.60
N PRO A 143 -11.31 -3.89 16.88
CA PRO A 143 -9.94 -3.67 16.42
C PRO A 143 -9.05 -4.67 17.14
N GLN A 144 -8.41 -5.55 16.39
CA GLN A 144 -7.44 -6.49 16.92
C GLN A 144 -6.05 -6.06 16.49
N SER A 145 -5.13 -5.95 17.46
CA SER A 145 -3.72 -6.06 17.15
C SER A 145 -3.47 -7.49 16.67
N ILE A 146 -2.73 -7.66 15.59
CA ILE A 146 -2.38 -8.99 15.10
C ILE A 146 -1.27 -9.53 16.01
N ASP A 147 -1.68 -10.08 17.13
CA ASP A 147 -0.78 -10.85 17.99
C ASP A 147 -0.50 -12.22 17.36
N ASN A 148 0.68 -12.76 17.67
CA ASN A 148 1.11 -14.11 17.23
C ASN A 148 0.11 -15.25 17.50
N LYS A 149 -0.94 -15.01 18.28
CA LYS A 149 -2.00 -15.98 18.58
C LYS A 149 -3.02 -16.18 17.46
N ASN A 150 -3.13 -15.23 16.52
CA ASN A 150 -4.11 -15.29 15.43
C ASN A 150 -3.53 -15.76 14.08
N LYS A 151 -2.34 -16.37 14.09
CA LYS A 151 -1.70 -16.91 12.88
C LYS A 151 -2.57 -17.91 12.10
N ASN A 152 -3.49 -18.59 12.76
CA ASN A 152 -4.32 -19.64 12.14
C ASN A 152 -5.49 -19.11 11.30
N LEU A 153 -5.83 -17.82 11.38
CA LEU A 153 -6.92 -17.24 10.61
C LEU A 153 -6.51 -16.81 9.19
N ILE A 154 -5.21 -16.63 8.95
CA ILE A 154 -4.66 -16.10 7.71
C ILE A 154 -3.83 -17.13 6.93
N SER A 155 -3.44 -18.24 7.57
CA SER A 155 -2.46 -19.22 7.04
C SER A 155 -3.05 -20.43 6.30
N ASN A 156 -4.35 -20.51 6.05
CA ASN A 156 -4.97 -21.62 5.35
C ASN A 156 -5.28 -21.33 3.88
N HIS A 157 -4.27 -20.86 3.14
CA HIS A 157 -4.30 -20.89 1.66
C HIS A 157 -2.90 -21.05 1.09
#